data_86ca6c1516092e588db3be4b45b0379e
#
_entry.id   86ca6c1516092e588db3be4b45b0379e
#
_cell.length_a   1.000
_cell.length_b   1.000
_cell.length_c   1.000
_cell.angle_alpha   90.00
_cell.angle_beta   90.00
_cell.angle_gamma   90.00
#
_symmetry.space_group_name_H-M   'P 1'
#
loop_
_entity.id
_entity.type
_entity.pdbx_description
1 polymer ?
#
loop_
_entity_poly.entity_id
_entity_poly.type
_entity_poly.pdbx_seq_one_letter_code
_entity_poly.pdbx_strand_id
1 'polypeptide(L)'
;MATNDFHTVAAVLAHDFVLEYPQSKERIRGAANFVQFNAQYPAHGPWVFTINRIVGNGQEAVSDVLVTDGVQHARAISFFTVERGKIVRMVEFWPEPYEPPFDRPQFVERIE
;
A
#
# COMPACT_ATOMS: atom_id res chain seq x y z
N MET A 1 8.71 -1.64 -1.55
CA MET A 1 9.19 -2.96 -1.17
C MET A 1 8.83 -4.00 -2.23
N ALA A 2 9.81 -4.49 -2.96
CA ALA A 2 9.56 -5.50 -3.98
C ALA A 2 9.99 -6.88 -3.48
N THR A 3 9.56 -7.23 -2.26
CA THR A 3 9.93 -8.49 -1.63
C THR A 3 8.71 -9.14 -0.99
N ASN A 4 8.70 -10.49 -1.00
CA ASN A 4 7.70 -11.29 -0.30
C ASN A 4 8.18 -11.76 1.08
N ASP A 5 9.38 -11.36 1.50
CA ASP A 5 9.90 -11.65 2.83
C ASP A 5 9.55 -10.51 3.78
N PHE A 6 8.40 -10.65 4.43
CA PHE A 6 7.89 -9.62 5.33
C PHE A 6 8.71 -9.54 6.64
N HIS A 7 9.50 -10.54 6.97
CA HIS A 7 10.40 -10.48 8.13
C HIS A 7 11.57 -9.54 7.85
N THR A 8 12.09 -9.52 6.60
CA THR A 8 13.11 -8.58 6.19
C THR A 8 12.56 -7.16 6.20
N VAL A 9 11.32 -6.99 5.74
CA VAL A 9 10.64 -5.70 5.72
C VAL A 9 10.51 -5.13 7.14
N ALA A 10 10.23 -5.96 8.12
CA ALA A 10 10.09 -5.52 9.51
C ALA A 10 11.34 -4.83 10.04
N ALA A 11 12.52 -5.06 9.44
CA ALA A 11 13.77 -4.42 9.87
C ALA A 11 13.77 -2.91 9.62
N VAL A 12 12.94 -2.39 8.68
CA VAL A 12 12.84 -0.96 8.40
C VAL A 12 11.66 -0.30 9.10
N LEU A 13 10.87 -1.07 9.85
CA LEU A 13 9.74 -0.56 10.60
C LEU A 13 10.13 -0.30 12.05
N ALA A 14 9.61 0.78 12.62
CA ALA A 14 9.76 1.01 14.05
C ALA A 14 9.01 -0.06 14.83
N HIS A 15 9.47 -0.38 16.05
CA HIS A 15 8.84 -1.39 16.90
C HIS A 15 7.35 -1.09 17.13
N ASP A 16 7.01 0.17 17.34
CA ASP A 16 5.66 0.67 17.59
C ASP A 16 4.99 1.21 16.33
N PHE A 17 5.42 0.74 15.18
CA PHE A 17 4.87 1.10 13.87
C PHE A 17 3.35 0.93 13.85
N VAL A 18 2.68 1.82 13.12
CA VAL A 18 1.22 1.78 12.95
C VAL A 18 0.90 1.92 11.47
N LEU A 19 0.06 1.05 10.96
CA LEU A 19 -0.52 1.14 9.62
C LEU A 19 -2.03 1.31 9.75
N GLU A 20 -2.57 2.29 9.03
CA GLU A 20 -4.01 2.53 9.03
C GLU A 20 -4.59 2.36 7.63
N TYR A 21 -5.74 1.70 7.56
CA TYR A 21 -6.55 1.54 6.35
C TYR A 21 -7.83 2.35 6.53
N PRO A 22 -7.87 3.62 6.11
CA PRO A 22 -9.06 4.46 6.34
C PRO A 22 -10.32 3.92 5.66
N GLN A 23 -10.17 3.26 4.52
CA GLN A 23 -11.32 2.76 3.77
C GLN A 23 -12.08 1.67 4.53
N SER A 24 -11.37 0.78 5.21
CA SER A 24 -11.97 -0.30 6.01
C SER A 24 -12.06 0.05 7.49
N LYS A 25 -11.48 1.19 7.89
CA LYS A 25 -11.42 1.66 9.28
C LYS A 25 -10.66 0.68 10.18
N GLU A 26 -9.60 0.11 9.62
CA GLU A 26 -8.76 -0.85 10.34
C GLU A 26 -7.40 -0.26 10.64
N ARG A 27 -6.74 -0.79 11.67
CA ARG A 27 -5.40 -0.40 12.07
C ARG A 27 -4.59 -1.62 12.47
N ILE A 28 -3.34 -1.65 12.02
CA ILE A 28 -2.37 -2.66 12.46
C ILE A 28 -1.37 -1.96 13.36
N ARG A 29 -1.18 -2.47 14.59
CA ARG A 29 -0.21 -1.94 15.53
C ARG A 29 0.97 -2.88 15.65
N GLY A 30 2.17 -2.31 15.50
CA GLY A 30 3.42 -3.03 15.69
C GLY A 30 3.91 -3.76 14.46
N ALA A 31 5.23 -3.80 14.30
CA ALA A 31 5.87 -4.46 13.17
C ALA A 31 5.55 -5.97 13.15
N ALA A 32 5.46 -6.60 14.31
CA ALA A 32 5.16 -8.04 14.40
C ALA A 32 3.78 -8.36 13.82
N ASN A 33 2.75 -7.55 14.16
CA ASN A 33 1.41 -7.75 13.61
C ASN A 33 1.36 -7.50 12.10
N PHE A 34 2.12 -6.52 11.62
CA PHE A 34 2.23 -6.26 10.19
C PHE A 34 2.78 -7.47 9.44
N VAL A 35 3.84 -8.07 9.95
CA VAL A 35 4.45 -9.27 9.36
C VAL A 35 3.46 -10.42 9.34
N GLN A 36 2.77 -10.67 10.46
CA GLN A 36 1.78 -11.74 10.56
C GLN A 36 0.61 -11.54 9.58
N PHE A 37 0.10 -10.33 9.51
CA PHE A 37 -1.00 -9.99 8.62
C PHE A 37 -0.64 -10.27 7.15
N ASN A 38 0.54 -9.80 6.72
CA ASN A 38 0.96 -9.96 5.33
C ASN A 38 1.32 -11.41 5.01
N ALA A 39 1.94 -12.13 5.95
CA ALA A 39 2.32 -13.52 5.76
C ALA A 39 1.11 -14.44 5.59
N GLN A 40 -0.04 -14.07 6.19
CA GLN A 40 -1.27 -14.85 6.13
C GLN A 40 -2.26 -14.36 5.09
N TYR A 41 -1.93 -13.29 4.37
CA TYR A 41 -2.85 -12.74 3.36
C TYR A 41 -2.95 -13.71 2.18
N PRO A 42 -4.19 -14.02 1.73
CA PRO A 42 -4.37 -14.99 0.63
C PRO A 42 -3.71 -14.53 -0.66
N ALA A 43 -2.94 -15.40 -1.26
CA ALA A 43 -2.28 -15.13 -2.54
C ALA A 43 -2.28 -16.40 -3.40
N HIS A 44 -2.33 -16.20 -4.72
CA HIS A 44 -2.31 -17.28 -5.71
C HIS A 44 -0.90 -17.54 -6.23
N GLY A 45 0.04 -16.70 -5.87
CA GLY A 45 1.43 -16.82 -6.27
C GLY A 45 2.25 -15.73 -5.61
N PRO A 46 3.54 -15.60 -5.94
CA PRO A 46 4.36 -14.52 -5.42
C PRO A 46 3.78 -13.15 -5.78
N TRP A 47 3.84 -12.22 -4.84
CA TRP A 47 3.39 -10.86 -5.09
C TRP A 47 4.44 -10.12 -5.94
N VAL A 48 3.97 -9.46 -6.99
CA VAL A 48 4.81 -8.60 -7.84
C VAL A 48 4.37 -7.17 -7.64
N PHE A 49 5.32 -6.29 -7.37
CA PHE A 49 5.08 -4.89 -7.10
C PHE A 49 5.69 -4.05 -8.23
N THR A 50 4.87 -3.19 -8.85
CA THR A 50 5.34 -2.25 -9.85
C THR A 50 5.16 -0.84 -9.32
N ILE A 51 6.28 -0.16 -9.07
CA ILE A 51 6.26 1.18 -8.52
C ILE A 51 6.04 2.17 -9.66
N ASN A 52 4.88 2.83 -9.66
CA ASN A 52 4.56 3.86 -10.65
C ASN A 52 5.19 5.20 -10.26
N ARG A 53 5.18 5.52 -8.96
CA ARG A 53 5.70 6.79 -8.48
C ARG A 53 6.02 6.71 -6.99
N ILE A 54 7.13 7.32 -6.61
CA ILE A 54 7.48 7.59 -5.22
C ILE A 54 7.93 9.03 -5.13
N VAL A 55 7.36 9.77 -4.17
CA VAL A 55 7.73 11.16 -3.88
C VAL A 55 7.97 11.28 -2.40
N GLY A 56 9.03 11.98 -1.99
CA GLY A 56 9.32 12.12 -0.57
C GLY A 56 10.28 13.26 -0.28
N ASN A 57 10.42 13.60 1.00
CA ASN A 57 11.26 14.68 1.48
C ASN A 57 12.18 14.29 2.64
N GLY A 58 12.39 13.00 2.88
CA GLY A 58 13.26 12.49 3.95
C GLY A 58 12.51 12.15 5.25
N GLN A 59 11.36 12.76 5.50
CA GLN A 59 10.54 12.46 6.68
C GLN A 59 9.18 11.88 6.29
N GLU A 60 8.72 12.23 5.10
CA GLU A 60 7.45 11.76 4.58
C GLU A 60 7.63 11.30 3.13
N ALA A 61 6.90 10.28 2.75
CA ALA A 61 6.90 9.78 1.38
C ALA A 61 5.51 9.30 1.00
N VAL A 62 5.25 9.33 -0.31
CA VAL A 62 4.01 8.79 -0.87
C VAL A 62 4.40 7.87 -2.00
N SER A 63 3.82 6.69 -2.05
CA SER A 63 4.04 5.75 -3.16
C SER A 63 2.73 5.37 -3.83
N ASP A 64 2.81 5.14 -5.13
CA ASP A 64 1.75 4.61 -5.97
C ASP A 64 2.29 3.33 -6.59
N VAL A 65 1.71 2.20 -6.21
CA VAL A 65 2.24 0.88 -6.54
C VAL A 65 1.12 0.00 -7.09
N LEU A 66 1.40 -0.70 -8.19
CA LEU A 66 0.55 -1.78 -8.70
C LEU A 66 1.01 -3.08 -8.08
N VAL A 67 0.08 -3.91 -7.64
CA VAL A 67 0.35 -5.16 -6.93
C VAL A 67 -0.43 -6.28 -7.57
N THR A 68 0.23 -7.39 -7.83
CA THR A 68 -0.45 -8.57 -8.38
C THR A 68 0.20 -9.85 -7.86
N ASP A 69 -0.61 -10.90 -7.69
CA ASP A 69 -0.12 -12.26 -7.42
C ASP A 69 -0.29 -13.17 -8.65
N GLY A 70 -0.57 -12.55 -9.83
CA GLY A 70 -0.83 -13.25 -11.07
C GLY A 70 -2.32 -13.45 -11.37
N VAL A 71 -3.17 -13.34 -10.35
CA VAL A 71 -4.63 -13.48 -10.46
C VAL A 71 -5.33 -12.22 -9.98
N GLN A 72 -4.95 -11.76 -8.78
CA GLN A 72 -5.49 -10.52 -8.23
C GLN A 72 -4.65 -9.34 -8.72
N HIS A 73 -5.30 -8.22 -9.00
CA HIS A 73 -4.65 -6.97 -9.42
C HIS A 73 -5.19 -5.85 -8.55
N ALA A 74 -4.29 -5.08 -7.96
CA ALA A 74 -4.68 -3.99 -7.09
C ALA A 74 -3.71 -2.83 -7.21
N ARG A 75 -4.11 -1.69 -6.69
CA ARG A 75 -3.28 -0.49 -6.62
C ARG A 75 -3.27 -0.01 -5.18
N ALA A 76 -2.10 0.32 -4.68
CA ALA A 76 -1.94 0.82 -3.33
C ALA A 76 -1.35 2.22 -3.37
N ILE A 77 -2.00 3.16 -2.69
CA ILE A 77 -1.48 4.51 -2.46
C ILE A 77 -1.12 4.57 -0.98
N SER A 78 0.15 4.75 -0.68
CA SER A 78 0.65 4.67 0.69
C SER A 78 1.36 5.95 1.07
N PHE A 79 1.04 6.43 2.28
CA PHE A 79 1.69 7.59 2.89
C PHE A 79 2.54 7.09 4.05
N PHE A 80 3.82 7.46 4.05
CA PHE A 80 4.79 6.99 5.05
C PHE A 80 5.28 8.15 5.89
N THR A 81 5.42 7.94 7.18
CA THR A 81 6.14 8.85 8.08
C THR A 81 7.38 8.13 8.59
N VAL A 82 8.53 8.77 8.47
CA VAL A 82 9.84 8.20 8.82
C VAL A 82 10.47 9.03 9.94
N GLU A 83 10.95 8.34 10.98
CA GLU A 83 11.72 8.96 12.06
C GLU A 83 12.91 8.07 12.36
N ARG A 84 14.08 8.70 12.49
CA ARG A 84 15.33 8.01 12.85
C ARG A 84 15.64 6.83 11.93
N GLY A 85 15.35 7.00 10.64
CA GLY A 85 15.63 5.98 9.64
C GLY A 85 14.65 4.81 9.60
N LYS A 86 13.55 4.89 10.37
CA LYS A 86 12.54 3.83 10.39
C LYS A 86 11.17 4.38 10.11
N ILE A 87 10.32 3.56 9.49
CA ILE A 87 8.92 3.91 9.22
C ILE A 87 8.15 3.75 10.54
N VAL A 88 7.59 4.86 11.02
CA VAL A 88 6.80 4.86 12.27
C VAL A 88 5.31 4.79 11.98
N ARG A 89 4.88 5.24 10.82
CA ARG A 89 3.47 5.25 10.46
C ARG A 89 3.28 5.10 8.96
N MET A 90 2.22 4.40 8.59
CA MET A 90 1.71 4.34 7.22
C MET A 90 0.22 4.59 7.23
N VAL A 91 -0.28 5.26 6.19
CA VAL A 91 -1.69 5.33 5.88
C VAL A 91 -1.83 4.82 4.46
N GLU A 92 -2.66 3.81 4.24
CA GLU A 92 -2.71 3.12 2.97
C GLU A 92 -4.12 3.04 2.43
N PHE A 93 -4.26 3.35 1.15
CA PHE A 93 -5.52 3.28 0.42
C PHE A 93 -5.41 2.27 -0.70
N TRP A 94 -6.49 1.51 -0.90
CA TRP A 94 -6.61 0.54 -1.98
C TRP A 94 -7.78 0.97 -2.87
N PRO A 95 -7.58 1.97 -3.75
CA PRO A 95 -8.66 2.46 -4.61
C PRO A 95 -9.13 1.37 -5.57
N GLU A 96 -10.44 1.28 -5.73
CA GLU A 96 -11.05 0.34 -6.66
C GLU A 96 -11.71 1.09 -7.80
N PRO A 97 -11.71 0.53 -9.03
CA PRO A 97 -12.45 1.12 -10.13
C PRO A 97 -13.94 1.22 -9.81
N TYR A 98 -14.57 2.25 -10.30
CA TYR A 98 -16.02 2.40 -10.17
C TYR A 98 -16.57 3.05 -11.42
N GLU A 99 -17.86 2.82 -11.69
CA GLU A 99 -18.54 3.44 -12.81
C GLU A 99 -18.92 4.88 -12.44
N PRO A 100 -18.79 5.84 -13.37
CA PRO A 100 -19.22 7.21 -13.09
C PRO A 100 -20.69 7.25 -12.70
N PRO A 101 -21.09 8.15 -11.78
CA PRO A 101 -22.48 8.21 -11.30
C PRO A 101 -23.46 8.67 -12.36
N PHE A 102 -22.99 9.32 -13.42
CA PHE A 102 -23.81 9.72 -14.55
C PHE A 102 -22.93 9.90 -15.79
N ASP A 103 -23.56 9.82 -16.96
CA ASP A 103 -22.87 9.99 -18.23
C ASP A 103 -22.66 11.48 -18.53
N ARG A 104 -21.42 11.84 -18.95
CA ARG A 104 -21.05 13.25 -19.21
C ARG A 104 -20.09 13.37 -20.41
N PRO A 105 -20.50 12.85 -21.57
CA PRO A 105 -19.61 12.75 -22.73
C PRO A 105 -19.13 14.07 -23.29
N GLN A 106 -19.81 15.18 -23.03
CA GLN A 106 -19.37 16.48 -23.53
C GLN A 106 -18.10 16.98 -22.84
N PHE A 107 -17.74 16.44 -21.67
CA PHE A 107 -16.62 16.94 -20.88
C PHE A 107 -15.56 15.88 -20.60
N VAL A 108 -15.86 14.61 -20.80
CA VAL A 108 -15.08 13.51 -20.28
C VAL A 108 -14.84 12.46 -21.36
N GLU A 109 -13.61 11.96 -21.45
CA GLU A 109 -13.24 10.83 -22.28
C GLU A 109 -12.92 9.63 -21.40
N ARG A 110 -13.09 8.42 -21.93
CA ARG A 110 -12.67 7.21 -21.27
C ARG A 110 -11.15 7.07 -21.32
N ILE A 111 -10.56 6.63 -20.21
CA ILE A 111 -9.16 6.23 -20.15
C ILE A 111 -9.11 4.73 -20.47
N GLU A 112 -8.24 4.35 -21.40
CA GLU A 112 -8.07 2.95 -21.79
C GLU A 112 -6.88 2.30 -21.09
#